data_517eec6f2a3a2c4ad8bcd72d09708910
#
_entry.id   517eec6f2a3a2c4ad8bcd72d09708910
#
_cell.length_a   1.000
_cell.length_b   1.000
_cell.length_c   1.000
_cell.angle_alpha   90.00
_cell.angle_beta   90.00
_cell.angle_gamma   90.00
#
_symmetry.space_group_name_H-M   'P 1'
#
loop_
_entity.id
_entity.type
_entity.pdbx_description
1 polymer ?
#
loop_
_entity_poly.entity_id
_entity_poly.type
_entity_poly.pdbx_seq_one_letter_code
_entity_poly.pdbx_strand_id
1 'polypeptide(L)'
;SICQGEQVVGVWQPLYKRFGVNIDFAYQTFKWGSEAKDKAAVHCVIVGFSTNHNNEKKQLFSSTDKLDLVDNINPYLLSGKTIFVESVKTPICPVSPMYFGSKPTDGGYFFLTPEEKQVIVRKEPQSEKYIRKVLGAQEYINNVERYCLWLVGITPSELKSSPMIYERVKKVREFRLASKAESTRKFADRPTEFKQNAQPNKPYLIVPRVSSENRRYVPIGYIDPEVIATDATQIIPNATLYEFGVITSNVHMAWMRTVAGRLKSDYRYSSTIVYNTFPWPKITEEQKEYISKTAQGILDARALESESSLADLY
;
A
#
# COMPACT_ATOMS: atom_id res chain seq x y z
N SER A 1 15.53 -5.87 -4.05
CA SER A 1 16.84 -5.26 -4.35
C SER A 1 17.46 -4.71 -3.08
N ILE A 2 18.79 -4.85 -2.93
CA ILE A 2 19.56 -4.28 -1.81
C ILE A 2 19.57 -2.74 -1.79
N CYS A 3 19.13 -2.11 -2.87
CA CYS A 3 19.06 -0.65 -3.01
C CYS A 3 17.62 -0.10 -2.89
N GLN A 4 16.71 -0.84 -2.26
CA GLN A 4 15.29 -0.49 -2.15
C GLN A 4 14.70 -0.90 -0.79
N GLY A 5 13.78 -0.10 -0.28
CA GLY A 5 13.08 -0.37 0.96
C GLY A 5 14.00 -0.53 2.16
N GLU A 6 13.61 -1.33 3.12
CA GLU A 6 14.36 -1.61 4.36
C GLU A 6 15.71 -2.32 4.11
N GLN A 7 15.89 -2.94 2.93
CA GLN A 7 17.14 -3.61 2.57
C GLN A 7 18.32 -2.64 2.46
N VAL A 8 18.07 -1.38 2.10
CA VAL A 8 19.12 -0.35 2.03
C VAL A 8 19.80 -0.17 3.38
N VAL A 9 19.02 -0.06 4.45
CA VAL A 9 19.54 0.08 5.80
C VAL A 9 20.25 -1.20 6.25
N GLY A 10 19.62 -2.35 6.03
CA GLY A 10 20.16 -3.64 6.47
C GLY A 10 21.49 -4.03 5.81
N VAL A 11 21.70 -3.62 4.56
CA VAL A 11 22.89 -4.00 3.78
C VAL A 11 23.94 -2.86 3.80
N TRP A 12 23.54 -1.67 3.35
CA TRP A 12 24.51 -0.61 3.10
C TRP A 12 24.97 0.14 4.37
N GLN A 13 24.07 0.36 5.33
CA GLN A 13 24.46 1.11 6.53
C GLN A 13 25.62 0.44 7.30
N PRO A 14 25.64 -0.90 7.52
CA PRO A 14 26.81 -1.56 8.11
C PRO A 14 28.08 -1.43 7.25
N LEU A 15 27.97 -1.52 5.92
CA LEU A 15 29.11 -1.37 5.01
C LEU A 15 29.73 0.02 5.12
N TYR A 16 28.91 1.06 5.08
CA TYR A 16 29.37 2.45 5.26
C TYR A 16 29.97 2.69 6.64
N LYS A 17 29.30 2.24 7.71
CA LYS A 17 29.75 2.49 9.09
C LYS A 17 31.03 1.70 9.48
N ARG A 18 31.16 0.45 9.01
CA ARG A 18 32.26 -0.44 9.45
C ARG A 18 33.45 -0.38 8.52
N PHE A 19 33.24 -0.19 7.23
CA PHE A 19 34.29 -0.33 6.23
C PHE A 19 34.54 0.96 5.44
N GLY A 20 33.74 2.02 5.68
CA GLY A 20 33.92 3.28 4.97
C GLY A 20 33.77 3.15 3.46
N VAL A 21 32.83 2.32 2.98
CA VAL A 21 32.62 2.14 1.55
C VAL A 21 32.02 3.39 0.90
N ASN A 22 32.34 3.58 -0.38
CA ASN A 22 31.62 4.49 -1.27
C ASN A 22 31.22 3.77 -2.55
N ILE A 23 30.16 4.21 -3.19
CA ILE A 23 29.71 3.68 -4.48
C ILE A 23 30.45 4.45 -5.58
N ASP A 24 31.21 3.74 -6.41
CA ASP A 24 32.00 4.33 -7.48
C ASP A 24 31.25 4.39 -8.80
N PHE A 25 30.46 3.35 -9.09
CA PHE A 25 29.51 3.35 -10.19
C PHE A 25 28.26 2.53 -9.88
N ALA A 26 27.17 2.86 -10.54
CA ALA A 26 25.94 2.07 -10.41
C ALA A 26 25.10 2.11 -11.69
N TYR A 27 24.50 0.96 -12.01
CA TYR A 27 23.36 0.88 -12.92
C TYR A 27 22.08 0.83 -12.10
N GLN A 28 21.21 1.81 -12.31
CA GLN A 28 19.89 1.83 -11.72
C GLN A 28 19.09 0.59 -12.16
N THR A 29 17.96 0.33 -11.51
CA THR A 29 17.14 -0.85 -11.78
C THR A 29 16.81 -0.98 -13.28
N PHE A 30 17.19 -2.10 -13.87
CA PHE A 30 16.89 -2.47 -15.24
C PHE A 30 16.34 -3.90 -15.32
N LYS A 31 15.62 -4.19 -16.39
CA LYS A 31 15.06 -5.51 -16.65
C LYS A 31 16.13 -6.40 -17.27
N TRP A 32 16.51 -7.48 -16.58
CA TRP A 32 17.43 -8.45 -17.12
C TRP A 32 16.76 -9.27 -18.24
N GLY A 33 17.33 -9.22 -19.44
CA GLY A 33 16.91 -10.03 -20.57
C GLY A 33 17.59 -11.40 -20.53
N SER A 34 16.81 -12.49 -20.49
CA SER A 34 17.30 -13.85 -20.66
C SER A 34 16.90 -14.37 -22.04
N GLU A 35 17.75 -15.13 -22.68
CA GLU A 35 17.45 -15.82 -23.94
C GLU A 35 16.58 -17.08 -23.77
N ALA A 36 16.27 -17.46 -22.54
CA ALA A 36 15.47 -18.64 -22.21
C ALA A 36 14.00 -18.51 -22.68
N LYS A 37 13.40 -19.64 -23.06
CA LYS A 37 12.01 -19.69 -23.58
C LYS A 37 10.94 -19.24 -22.56
N ASP A 38 11.14 -19.47 -21.26
CA ASP A 38 10.24 -19.04 -20.17
C ASP A 38 10.89 -17.89 -19.41
N LYS A 39 10.75 -16.67 -19.91
CA LYS A 39 11.40 -15.46 -19.37
C LYS A 39 10.80 -15.04 -18.03
N ALA A 40 11.43 -15.39 -16.92
CA ALA A 40 11.23 -14.67 -15.67
C ALA A 40 11.80 -13.25 -15.81
N ALA A 41 10.94 -12.23 -15.76
CA ALA A 41 11.38 -10.84 -15.76
C ALA A 41 12.03 -10.53 -14.39
N VAL A 42 13.36 -10.58 -14.34
CA VAL A 42 14.13 -10.23 -13.14
C VAL A 42 14.62 -8.81 -13.28
N HIS A 43 14.37 -7.98 -12.27
CA HIS A 43 14.93 -6.62 -12.18
C HIS A 43 16.23 -6.66 -11.39
N CYS A 44 17.29 -6.16 -12.00
CA CYS A 44 18.65 -6.13 -11.44
C CYS A 44 19.15 -4.71 -11.23
N VAL A 45 20.13 -4.58 -10.37
CA VAL A 45 21.01 -3.40 -10.23
C VAL A 45 22.44 -3.90 -10.28
N ILE A 46 23.37 -3.07 -10.78
CA ILE A 46 24.82 -3.33 -10.70
C ILE A 46 25.41 -2.22 -9.88
N VAL A 47 26.22 -2.56 -8.89
CA VAL A 47 26.85 -1.57 -8.01
C VAL A 47 28.30 -1.94 -7.81
N GLY A 48 29.20 -1.06 -8.26
CA GLY A 48 30.62 -1.11 -7.94
C GLY A 48 30.92 -0.16 -6.80
N PHE A 49 31.62 -0.63 -5.79
CA PHE A 49 31.98 0.15 -4.62
C PHE A 49 33.40 -0.17 -4.16
N SER A 50 34.02 0.76 -3.45
CA SER A 50 35.34 0.61 -2.89
C SER A 50 35.43 1.25 -1.51
N THR A 51 36.58 1.06 -0.85
CA THR A 51 36.96 1.77 0.37
C THR A 51 37.88 2.96 0.07
N ASN A 52 38.19 3.21 -1.20
CA ASN A 52 39.04 4.33 -1.63
C ASN A 52 38.19 5.59 -1.75
N HIS A 53 38.45 6.56 -0.90
CA HIS A 53 37.88 7.89 -1.00
C HIS A 53 38.70 8.75 -1.94
N ASN A 54 38.31 8.86 -3.20
CA ASN A 54 38.85 9.79 -4.17
C ASN A 54 37.81 10.85 -4.55
N ASN A 55 38.31 11.98 -5.05
CA ASN A 55 37.44 13.10 -5.50
C ASN A 55 36.99 12.93 -6.96
N GLU A 56 37.16 11.75 -7.54
CA GLU A 56 36.72 11.49 -8.91
C GLU A 56 35.18 11.42 -9.01
N LYS A 57 34.67 11.87 -10.15
CA LYS A 57 33.25 11.76 -10.45
C LYS A 57 32.83 10.30 -10.51
N LYS A 58 31.67 10.00 -9.90
CA LYS A 58 31.08 8.68 -9.89
C LYS A 58 30.20 8.51 -11.12
N GLN A 59 30.09 7.28 -11.62
CA GLN A 59 29.32 6.97 -12.83
C GLN A 59 27.97 6.39 -12.48
N LEU A 60 26.91 7.14 -12.76
CA LEU A 60 25.54 6.69 -12.54
C LEU A 60 24.84 6.46 -13.89
N PHE A 61 24.50 5.21 -14.17
CA PHE A 61 23.78 4.81 -15.37
C PHE A 61 22.28 4.68 -15.06
N SER A 62 21.45 5.37 -15.84
CA SER A 62 20.00 5.24 -15.77
C SER A 62 19.51 3.90 -16.33
N SER A 63 18.23 3.60 -16.17
CA SER A 63 17.58 2.42 -16.80
C SER A 63 17.57 2.47 -18.33
N THR A 64 17.88 3.63 -18.94
CA THR A 64 18.02 3.85 -20.39
C THR A 64 19.46 4.00 -20.83
N ASP A 65 20.42 3.49 -20.05
CA ASP A 65 21.88 3.53 -20.28
C ASP A 65 22.48 4.94 -20.40
N LYS A 66 21.73 5.97 -20.00
CA LYS A 66 22.28 7.33 -19.92
C LYS A 66 23.25 7.42 -18.77
N LEU A 67 24.50 7.85 -19.04
CA LEU A 67 25.53 8.12 -18.06
C LEU A 67 25.42 9.56 -17.53
N ASP A 68 25.31 9.68 -16.21
CA ASP A 68 25.47 10.92 -15.47
C ASP A 68 26.73 10.84 -14.58
N LEU A 69 27.63 11.82 -14.73
CA LEU A 69 28.80 11.97 -13.85
C LEU A 69 28.42 12.79 -12.62
N VAL A 70 28.47 12.19 -11.45
CA VAL A 70 27.99 12.77 -10.19
C VAL A 70 29.07 12.80 -9.12
N ASP A 71 28.92 13.65 -8.12
CA ASP A 71 29.91 13.75 -7.01
C ASP A 71 29.75 12.58 -6.02
N ASN A 72 28.53 12.09 -5.82
CA ASN A 72 28.25 10.99 -4.92
C ASN A 72 27.02 10.20 -5.38
N ILE A 73 27.08 8.87 -5.26
CA ILE A 73 25.96 7.96 -5.45
C ILE A 73 25.54 7.45 -4.08
N ASN A 74 24.31 7.71 -3.67
CA ASN A 74 23.79 7.20 -2.42
C ASN A 74 23.28 5.75 -2.54
N PRO A 75 23.01 5.03 -1.43
CA PRO A 75 22.57 3.64 -1.46
C PRO A 75 21.23 3.37 -2.15
N TYR A 76 20.45 4.41 -2.45
CA TYR A 76 19.24 4.33 -3.28
C TYR A 76 19.52 4.48 -4.77
N LEU A 77 20.79 4.51 -5.17
CA LEU A 77 21.29 4.73 -6.53
C LEU A 77 20.80 6.06 -7.13
N LEU A 78 20.87 7.10 -6.34
CA LEU A 78 20.58 8.47 -6.74
C LEU A 78 21.79 9.37 -6.50
N SER A 79 21.94 10.40 -7.32
CA SER A 79 22.91 11.48 -7.08
C SER A 79 22.48 12.28 -5.84
N GLY A 80 23.40 12.47 -4.91
CA GLY A 80 23.16 13.27 -3.71
C GLY A 80 23.82 12.70 -2.45
N LYS A 81 23.55 13.33 -1.32
CA LYS A 81 24.13 12.93 -0.03
C LYS A 81 23.75 11.50 0.33
N THR A 82 24.67 10.79 0.98
CA THR A 82 24.41 9.48 1.56
C THR A 82 23.45 9.62 2.72
N ILE A 83 22.29 9.01 2.60
CA ILE A 83 21.23 8.98 3.62
C ILE A 83 20.75 7.54 3.81
N PHE A 84 20.23 7.24 5.01
CA PHE A 84 19.60 5.98 5.34
C PHE A 84 18.25 6.28 5.97
N VAL A 85 17.18 5.78 5.37
CA VAL A 85 15.82 5.95 5.86
C VAL A 85 15.40 4.68 6.60
N GLU A 86 15.43 4.75 7.92
CA GLU A 86 15.00 3.65 8.78
C GLU A 86 13.47 3.64 8.92
N SER A 87 12.87 2.44 8.90
CA SER A 87 11.42 2.33 9.11
C SER A 87 11.06 2.71 10.56
N VAL A 88 9.97 3.46 10.71
CA VAL A 88 9.45 3.91 12.00
C VAL A 88 7.97 3.57 12.14
N LYS A 89 7.53 3.26 13.38
CA LYS A 89 6.15 2.83 13.65
C LYS A 89 5.14 3.98 13.65
N THR A 90 5.61 5.20 13.92
CA THR A 90 4.78 6.41 13.99
C THR A 90 5.34 7.48 13.05
N PRO A 91 4.49 8.35 12.48
CA PRO A 91 4.97 9.45 11.65
C PRO A 91 5.97 10.35 12.40
N ILE A 92 7.01 10.80 11.69
CA ILE A 92 8.00 11.75 12.23
C ILE A 92 7.45 13.19 12.29
N CYS A 93 6.32 13.45 11.65
CA CYS A 93 5.61 14.72 11.65
C CYS A 93 4.22 14.56 12.27
N PRO A 94 3.59 15.63 12.80
CA PRO A 94 2.26 15.60 13.42
C PRO A 94 1.16 15.51 12.34
N VAL A 95 0.93 14.32 11.81
CA VAL A 95 -0.07 14.01 10.79
C VAL A 95 -0.92 12.81 11.22
N SER A 96 -2.07 12.63 10.58
CA SER A 96 -2.96 11.49 10.85
C SER A 96 -2.23 10.16 10.67
N PRO A 97 -2.39 9.18 11.58
CA PRO A 97 -1.71 7.89 11.47
C PRO A 97 -2.25 7.08 10.29
N MET A 98 -1.35 6.34 9.63
CA MET A 98 -1.70 5.39 8.58
C MET A 98 -1.53 3.96 9.10
N TYR A 99 -2.51 3.10 8.84
CA TYR A 99 -2.45 1.68 9.21
C TYR A 99 -3.16 0.80 8.18
N PHE A 100 -3.03 -0.52 8.33
CA PHE A 100 -3.67 -1.47 7.43
C PHE A 100 -5.18 -1.45 7.58
N GLY A 101 -5.90 -1.66 6.50
CA GLY A 101 -7.33 -1.96 6.52
C GLY A 101 -7.64 -3.26 7.26
N SER A 102 -8.90 -3.60 7.33
CA SER A 102 -9.41 -4.73 8.11
C SER A 102 -8.96 -6.07 7.54
N LYS A 103 -8.57 -7.00 8.42
CA LYS A 103 -8.10 -8.34 8.04
C LYS A 103 -9.06 -9.41 8.53
N PRO A 104 -9.72 -10.16 7.64
CA PRO A 104 -10.69 -11.17 8.03
C PRO A 104 -10.07 -12.42 8.66
N THR A 105 -9.00 -12.97 8.07
CA THR A 105 -8.42 -14.27 8.44
C THR A 105 -9.50 -15.35 8.50
N ASP A 106 -10.15 -15.60 7.37
CA ASP A 106 -11.43 -16.33 7.27
C ASP A 106 -11.40 -17.46 6.23
N GLY A 107 -10.29 -17.65 5.51
CA GLY A 107 -10.21 -18.60 4.37
C GLY A 107 -11.00 -18.14 3.15
N GLY A 108 -11.41 -16.87 3.07
CA GLY A 108 -12.21 -16.31 1.97
C GLY A 108 -13.72 -16.44 2.16
N TYR A 109 -14.18 -17.03 3.25
CA TYR A 109 -15.61 -17.31 3.45
C TYR A 109 -16.46 -16.08 3.78
N PHE A 110 -15.86 -14.97 4.18
CA PHE A 110 -16.58 -13.70 4.34
C PHE A 110 -16.79 -12.96 3.03
N PHE A 111 -15.99 -13.21 2.01
CA PHE A 111 -16.10 -12.49 0.75
C PHE A 111 -17.20 -13.08 -0.15
N LEU A 112 -17.84 -12.20 -0.90
CA LEU A 112 -18.93 -12.51 -1.81
C LEU A 112 -18.70 -11.87 -3.17
N THR A 113 -19.00 -12.61 -4.23
CA THR A 113 -19.18 -12.00 -5.56
C THR A 113 -20.54 -11.28 -5.63
N PRO A 114 -20.76 -10.43 -6.66
CA PRO A 114 -22.08 -9.84 -6.89
C PRO A 114 -23.21 -10.87 -6.99
N GLU A 115 -22.94 -12.00 -7.67
CA GLU A 115 -23.91 -13.10 -7.84
C GLU A 115 -24.22 -13.80 -6.50
N GLU A 116 -23.20 -14.09 -5.70
CA GLU A 116 -23.39 -14.68 -4.37
C GLU A 116 -24.20 -13.76 -3.45
N LYS A 117 -23.92 -12.43 -3.49
CA LYS A 117 -24.72 -11.43 -2.78
C LYS A 117 -26.19 -11.52 -3.20
N GLN A 118 -26.46 -11.49 -4.52
CA GLN A 118 -27.83 -11.55 -5.03
C GLN A 118 -28.59 -12.82 -4.59
N VAL A 119 -27.90 -13.97 -4.59
CA VAL A 119 -28.47 -15.24 -4.14
C VAL A 119 -28.82 -15.19 -2.65
N ILE A 120 -27.92 -14.65 -1.81
CA ILE A 120 -28.17 -14.52 -0.37
C ILE A 120 -29.35 -13.57 -0.13
N VAL A 121 -29.33 -12.36 -0.70
CA VAL A 121 -30.41 -11.37 -0.50
C VAL A 121 -31.77 -11.88 -0.98
N ARG A 122 -31.82 -12.64 -2.08
CA ARG A 122 -33.06 -13.25 -2.57
C ARG A 122 -33.64 -14.31 -1.62
N LYS A 123 -32.77 -15.15 -1.04
CA LYS A 123 -33.20 -16.26 -0.15
C LYS A 123 -33.38 -15.82 1.30
N GLU A 124 -32.57 -14.85 1.74
CA GLU A 124 -32.49 -14.37 3.11
C GLU A 124 -32.45 -12.82 3.12
N PRO A 125 -33.54 -12.12 2.76
CA PRO A 125 -33.55 -10.65 2.62
C PRO A 125 -33.08 -9.90 3.89
N GLN A 126 -33.38 -10.47 5.07
CA GLN A 126 -32.95 -9.93 6.37
C GLN A 126 -31.44 -9.87 6.52
N SER A 127 -30.69 -10.61 5.69
CA SER A 127 -29.22 -10.66 5.72
C SER A 127 -28.55 -9.50 5.00
N GLU A 128 -29.28 -8.73 4.19
CA GLU A 128 -28.72 -7.65 3.36
C GLU A 128 -27.99 -6.60 4.21
N LYS A 129 -28.51 -6.29 5.40
CA LYS A 129 -27.89 -5.33 6.34
C LYS A 129 -26.50 -5.73 6.81
N TYR A 130 -26.10 -7.00 6.65
CA TYR A 130 -24.78 -7.53 6.98
C TYR A 130 -23.86 -7.64 5.78
N ILE A 131 -24.29 -7.24 4.59
CA ILE A 131 -23.50 -7.29 3.38
C ILE A 131 -23.02 -5.88 3.05
N ARG A 132 -21.69 -5.68 3.00
CA ARG A 132 -21.09 -4.40 2.66
C ARG A 132 -20.17 -4.52 1.46
N LYS A 133 -20.03 -3.44 0.70
CA LYS A 133 -18.99 -3.34 -0.34
C LYS A 133 -17.61 -3.43 0.34
N VAL A 134 -16.69 -4.17 -0.30
CA VAL A 134 -15.32 -4.33 0.21
C VAL A 134 -14.32 -3.95 -0.87
N LEU A 135 -13.25 -3.26 -0.46
CA LEU A 135 -12.18 -2.83 -1.34
C LEU A 135 -10.82 -3.34 -0.84
N GLY A 136 -10.19 -4.13 -1.68
CA GLY A 136 -8.75 -4.31 -1.69
C GLY A 136 -8.12 -3.39 -2.74
N ALA A 137 -6.82 -3.54 -3.01
CA ALA A 137 -6.13 -2.73 -4.01
C ALA A 137 -6.70 -2.93 -5.43
N GLN A 138 -7.03 -4.17 -5.78
CA GLN A 138 -7.56 -4.52 -7.10
C GLN A 138 -8.97 -3.95 -7.29
N GLU A 139 -9.85 -4.15 -6.33
CA GLU A 139 -11.22 -3.66 -6.37
C GLU A 139 -11.25 -2.14 -6.47
N TYR A 140 -10.40 -1.46 -5.70
CA TYR A 140 -10.32 0.00 -5.69
C TYR A 140 -9.75 0.58 -6.99
N ILE A 141 -8.66 0.01 -7.50
CA ILE A 141 -7.97 0.55 -8.68
C ILE A 141 -8.75 0.27 -9.97
N ASN A 142 -9.35 -0.93 -10.10
CA ASN A 142 -9.99 -1.38 -11.34
C ASN A 142 -11.52 -1.32 -11.28
N ASN A 143 -12.10 -0.67 -10.27
CA ASN A 143 -13.54 -0.55 -10.05
C ASN A 143 -14.27 -1.91 -10.08
N VAL A 144 -13.66 -2.95 -9.48
CA VAL A 144 -14.25 -4.30 -9.44
C VAL A 144 -15.20 -4.40 -8.26
N GLU A 145 -16.42 -4.84 -8.51
CA GLU A 145 -17.40 -5.06 -7.43
C GLU A 145 -17.09 -6.31 -6.63
N ARG A 146 -17.01 -6.13 -5.32
CA ARG A 146 -16.88 -7.22 -4.35
C ARG A 146 -17.56 -6.84 -3.05
N TYR A 147 -18.06 -7.84 -2.36
CA TYR A 147 -18.77 -7.66 -1.11
C TYR A 147 -18.20 -8.53 0.01
N CYS A 148 -18.54 -8.22 1.24
CA CYS A 148 -18.21 -9.07 2.39
C CYS A 148 -19.37 -9.13 3.38
N LEU A 149 -19.39 -10.20 4.16
CA LEU A 149 -20.21 -10.31 5.35
C LEU A 149 -19.56 -9.50 6.48
N TRP A 150 -20.18 -8.40 6.85
CA TRP A 150 -19.78 -7.55 7.97
C TRP A 150 -20.73 -7.78 9.14
N LEU A 151 -20.41 -8.82 9.95
CA LEU A 151 -21.32 -9.37 10.95
C LEU A 151 -21.16 -8.70 12.33
N VAL A 152 -20.65 -7.48 12.38
CA VAL A 152 -20.52 -6.72 13.61
C VAL A 152 -21.92 -6.48 14.20
N GLY A 153 -22.12 -6.93 15.44
CA GLY A 153 -23.41 -6.78 16.15
C GLY A 153 -24.48 -7.80 15.78
N ILE A 154 -24.19 -8.81 14.94
CA ILE A 154 -25.16 -9.89 14.67
C ILE A 154 -25.44 -10.65 15.95
N THR A 155 -26.72 -10.84 16.24
CA THR A 155 -27.17 -11.65 17.38
C THR A 155 -27.17 -13.14 17.02
N PRO A 156 -27.06 -14.06 18.02
CA PRO A 156 -27.17 -15.50 17.77
C PRO A 156 -28.53 -15.92 17.13
N SER A 157 -29.58 -15.19 17.41
CA SER A 157 -30.92 -15.44 16.82
C SER A 157 -30.91 -15.07 15.33
N GLU A 158 -30.39 -13.91 14.98
CA GLU A 158 -30.26 -13.45 13.58
C GLU A 158 -29.36 -14.38 12.77
N LEU A 159 -28.25 -14.81 13.35
CA LEU A 159 -27.34 -15.75 12.69
C LEU A 159 -28.03 -17.09 12.41
N LYS A 160 -28.81 -17.62 13.36
CA LYS A 160 -29.57 -18.85 13.18
C LYS A 160 -30.70 -18.71 12.14
N SER A 161 -31.28 -17.51 12.01
CA SER A 161 -32.29 -17.22 11.01
C SER A 161 -31.75 -17.01 9.59
N SER A 162 -30.44 -17.05 9.43
CA SER A 162 -29.69 -16.84 8.17
C SER A 162 -28.80 -18.05 7.85
N PRO A 163 -29.37 -19.20 7.42
CA PRO A 163 -28.60 -20.43 7.22
C PRO A 163 -27.40 -20.30 6.28
N MET A 164 -27.51 -19.51 5.21
CA MET A 164 -26.38 -19.30 4.26
C MET A 164 -25.21 -18.58 4.92
N ILE A 165 -25.48 -17.57 5.75
CA ILE A 165 -24.45 -16.87 6.52
C ILE A 165 -23.90 -17.80 7.61
N TYR A 166 -24.77 -18.55 8.30
CA TYR A 166 -24.37 -19.48 9.35
C TYR A 166 -23.37 -20.53 8.85
N GLU A 167 -23.61 -21.12 7.69
CA GLU A 167 -22.68 -22.09 7.08
C GLU A 167 -21.33 -21.46 6.73
N ARG A 168 -21.31 -20.23 6.26
CA ARG A 168 -20.04 -19.49 6.01
C ARG A 168 -19.29 -19.24 7.32
N VAL A 169 -19.98 -18.81 8.36
CA VAL A 169 -19.39 -18.58 9.71
C VAL A 169 -18.81 -19.87 10.28
N LYS A 170 -19.47 -21.01 10.10
CA LYS A 170 -18.97 -22.33 10.49
C LYS A 170 -17.66 -22.66 9.79
N LYS A 171 -17.58 -22.44 8.48
CA LYS A 171 -16.36 -22.64 7.70
C LYS A 171 -15.23 -21.70 8.14
N VAL A 172 -15.52 -20.45 8.50
CA VAL A 172 -14.54 -19.53 9.09
C VAL A 172 -13.98 -20.12 10.38
N ARG A 173 -14.81 -20.63 11.27
CA ARG A 173 -14.38 -21.27 12.51
C ARG A 173 -13.49 -22.48 12.24
N GLU A 174 -13.88 -23.37 11.35
CA GLU A 174 -13.10 -24.54 10.93
C GLU A 174 -11.73 -24.14 10.37
N PHE A 175 -11.70 -23.17 9.45
CA PHE A 175 -10.46 -22.62 8.91
C PHE A 175 -9.51 -22.07 9.99
N ARG A 176 -10.04 -21.33 10.95
CA ARG A 176 -9.24 -20.78 12.06
C ARG A 176 -8.71 -21.86 12.98
N LEU A 177 -9.51 -22.88 13.29
CA LEU A 177 -9.07 -24.03 14.12
C LEU A 177 -7.96 -24.84 13.46
N ALA A 178 -7.97 -24.97 12.14
CA ALA A 178 -6.93 -25.66 11.36
C ALA A 178 -5.63 -24.86 11.20
N SER A 179 -5.58 -23.61 11.66
CA SER A 179 -4.40 -22.73 11.46
C SER A 179 -3.20 -23.20 12.30
N LYS A 180 -1.99 -23.11 11.70
CA LYS A 180 -0.73 -23.31 12.42
C LYS A 180 -0.46 -22.24 13.48
N ALA A 181 -0.99 -21.04 13.29
CA ALA A 181 -0.80 -19.89 14.19
C ALA A 181 -1.75 -19.97 15.39
N GLU A 182 -1.20 -20.09 16.60
CA GLU A 182 -1.97 -20.18 17.86
C GLU A 182 -2.94 -19.01 18.02
N SER A 183 -2.50 -17.77 17.71
CA SER A 183 -3.35 -16.58 17.79
C SER A 183 -4.55 -16.63 16.87
N THR A 184 -4.47 -17.37 15.75
CA THR A 184 -5.61 -17.58 14.85
C THR A 184 -6.53 -18.66 15.40
N ARG A 185 -6.00 -19.75 15.95
CA ARG A 185 -6.83 -20.80 16.58
C ARG A 185 -7.63 -20.24 17.77
N LYS A 186 -7.00 -19.44 18.62
CA LYS A 186 -7.70 -18.76 19.74
C LYS A 186 -8.82 -17.83 19.27
N PHE A 187 -8.69 -17.27 18.05
CA PHE A 187 -9.73 -16.40 17.49
C PHE A 187 -10.89 -17.17 16.81
N ALA A 188 -10.83 -18.49 16.76
CA ALA A 188 -11.92 -19.33 16.24
C ALA A 188 -13.21 -19.25 17.09
N ASP A 189 -13.12 -18.81 18.34
CA ASP A 189 -14.27 -18.60 19.23
C ASP A 189 -15.09 -17.33 18.88
N ARG A 190 -14.55 -16.48 17.99
CA ARG A 190 -15.21 -15.28 17.46
C ARG A 190 -15.38 -15.37 15.93
N PRO A 191 -16.13 -16.38 15.43
CA PRO A 191 -16.15 -16.70 14.01
C PRO A 191 -16.95 -15.70 13.15
N THR A 192 -17.69 -14.78 13.75
CA THR A 192 -18.43 -13.70 13.08
C THR A 192 -17.62 -12.43 12.86
N GLU A 193 -16.41 -12.34 13.45
CA GLU A 193 -15.63 -11.11 13.44
C GLU A 193 -14.42 -11.21 12.51
N PHE A 194 -14.06 -10.10 11.90
CA PHE A 194 -12.71 -9.94 11.29
C PHE A 194 -11.67 -10.00 12.39
N LYS A 195 -10.58 -10.74 12.15
CA LYS A 195 -9.49 -10.86 13.15
C LYS A 195 -8.87 -9.51 13.52
N GLN A 196 -8.82 -8.60 12.57
CA GLN A 196 -8.45 -7.21 12.78
C GLN A 196 -9.55 -6.34 12.16
N ASN A 197 -10.21 -5.55 12.98
CA ASN A 197 -11.17 -4.55 12.56
C ASN A 197 -10.52 -3.18 12.68
N ALA A 198 -10.26 -2.54 11.54
CA ALA A 198 -9.67 -1.21 11.44
C ALA A 198 -10.63 -0.21 10.78
N GLN A 199 -11.93 -0.57 10.68
CA GLN A 199 -12.91 0.22 9.95
C GLN A 199 -13.20 1.54 10.68
N PRO A 200 -12.97 2.71 10.03
CA PRO A 200 -13.36 4.02 10.56
C PRO A 200 -14.87 4.23 10.54
N ASN A 201 -15.36 5.14 11.38
CA ASN A 201 -16.77 5.55 11.42
C ASN A 201 -17.04 6.87 10.68
N LYS A 202 -16.05 7.42 9.99
CA LYS A 202 -16.11 8.63 9.14
C LYS A 202 -15.38 8.35 7.83
N PRO A 203 -15.61 9.15 6.78
CA PRO A 203 -14.85 9.06 5.55
C PRO A 203 -13.33 9.05 5.81
N TYR A 204 -12.62 8.24 5.07
CA TYR A 204 -11.19 8.01 5.25
C TYR A 204 -10.48 7.86 3.91
N LEU A 205 -9.17 8.10 3.90
CA LEU A 205 -8.37 7.85 2.71
C LEU A 205 -8.00 6.37 2.62
N ILE A 206 -8.09 5.81 1.42
CA ILE A 206 -7.58 4.50 1.06
C ILE A 206 -6.31 4.65 0.21
N VAL A 207 -5.29 3.88 0.54
CA VAL A 207 -3.99 3.86 -0.14
C VAL A 207 -3.67 2.42 -0.54
N PRO A 208 -3.64 2.09 -1.84
CA PRO A 208 -3.22 0.77 -2.30
C PRO A 208 -1.79 0.45 -1.85
N ARG A 209 -1.59 -0.75 -1.30
CA ARG A 209 -0.25 -1.20 -0.87
C ARG A 209 0.69 -1.50 -2.02
N VAL A 210 0.14 -1.83 -3.19
CA VAL A 210 0.90 -2.11 -4.40
C VAL A 210 0.34 -1.26 -5.53
N SER A 211 1.23 -0.57 -6.23
CA SER A 211 0.88 0.21 -7.42
C SER A 211 1.91 -0.04 -8.52
N SER A 212 1.44 -0.14 -9.77
CA SER A 212 2.29 -0.35 -10.94
C SER A 212 3.41 0.67 -11.03
N GLU A 213 4.61 0.22 -11.40
CA GLU A 213 5.75 1.10 -11.67
C GLU A 213 5.49 2.08 -12.82
N ASN A 214 4.57 1.73 -13.72
CA ASN A 214 4.20 2.55 -14.88
C ASN A 214 3.24 3.70 -14.51
N ARG A 215 2.61 3.67 -13.32
CA ARG A 215 1.74 4.75 -12.87
C ARG A 215 2.56 5.94 -12.38
N ARG A 216 2.22 7.12 -12.90
CA ARG A 216 2.84 8.37 -12.43
C ARG A 216 2.50 8.66 -10.97
N TYR A 217 1.29 8.34 -10.55
CA TYR A 217 0.79 8.54 -9.19
C TYR A 217 0.16 7.26 -8.64
N VAL A 218 0.31 7.01 -7.35
CA VAL A 218 -0.46 6.00 -6.64
C VAL A 218 -1.90 6.49 -6.55
N PRO A 219 -2.90 5.71 -7.01
CA PRO A 219 -4.30 6.08 -6.85
C PRO A 219 -4.68 6.08 -5.37
N ILE A 220 -4.90 7.27 -4.81
CA ILE A 220 -5.32 7.47 -3.41
C ILE A 220 -6.64 8.23 -3.46
N GLY A 221 -7.57 7.98 -2.55
CA GLY A 221 -8.83 8.72 -2.52
C GLY A 221 -9.64 8.49 -1.27
N TYR A 222 -10.75 9.20 -1.16
CA TYR A 222 -11.69 9.07 -0.05
C TYR A 222 -12.67 7.93 -0.27
N ILE A 223 -13.00 7.24 0.81
CA ILE A 223 -13.95 6.14 0.86
C ILE A 223 -14.95 6.41 1.99
N ASP A 224 -16.21 6.07 1.72
CA ASP A 224 -17.30 6.10 2.69
C ASP A 224 -17.09 5.07 3.80
N PRO A 225 -17.44 5.35 5.06
CA PRO A 225 -17.30 4.42 6.18
C PRO A 225 -18.14 3.15 6.03
N GLU A 226 -19.18 3.13 5.18
CA GLU A 226 -19.95 1.91 4.89
C GLU A 226 -19.22 0.90 4.00
N VAL A 227 -18.14 1.32 3.33
CA VAL A 227 -17.28 0.46 2.50
C VAL A 227 -16.10 -0.05 3.33
N ILE A 228 -15.86 -1.34 3.30
CA ILE A 228 -14.81 -1.97 4.10
C ILE A 228 -13.49 -2.01 3.32
N ALA A 229 -12.44 -1.39 3.85
CA ALA A 229 -11.08 -1.53 3.32
C ALA A 229 -10.39 -2.76 3.89
N THR A 230 -9.79 -3.59 3.02
CA THR A 230 -9.04 -4.78 3.45
C THR A 230 -7.56 -4.46 3.72
N ASP A 231 -6.83 -5.38 4.36
CA ASP A 231 -5.39 -5.29 4.60
C ASP A 231 -4.52 -5.35 3.31
N ALA A 232 -5.13 -5.48 2.14
CA ALA A 232 -4.48 -5.23 0.85
C ALA A 232 -4.30 -3.72 0.56
N THR A 233 -4.91 -2.87 1.37
CA THR A 233 -4.79 -1.41 1.36
C THR A 233 -4.33 -0.89 2.72
N GLN A 234 -3.92 0.36 2.75
CA GLN A 234 -3.74 1.13 3.98
C GLN A 234 -4.80 2.22 4.04
N ILE A 235 -5.11 2.67 5.24
CA ILE A 235 -6.13 3.69 5.48
C ILE A 235 -5.58 4.81 6.35
N ILE A 236 -6.08 6.03 6.11
CA ILE A 236 -5.79 7.20 6.95
C ILE A 236 -7.14 7.78 7.41
N PRO A 237 -7.58 7.47 8.63
CA PRO A 237 -8.79 8.07 9.20
C PRO A 237 -8.59 9.56 9.45
N ASN A 238 -9.68 10.30 9.35
CA ASN A 238 -9.73 11.75 9.61
C ASN A 238 -8.75 12.59 8.76
N ALA A 239 -8.23 12.06 7.66
CA ALA A 239 -7.37 12.80 6.76
C ALA A 239 -8.14 13.97 6.11
N THR A 240 -7.49 15.11 6.05
CA THR A 240 -8.00 16.32 5.40
C THR A 240 -7.59 16.38 3.93
N LEU A 241 -8.19 17.32 3.17
CA LEU A 241 -7.78 17.58 1.78
C LEU A 241 -6.31 18.01 1.68
N TYR A 242 -5.76 18.65 2.70
CA TYR A 242 -4.34 18.97 2.76
C TYR A 242 -3.47 17.69 2.76
N GLU A 243 -3.75 16.74 3.64
CA GLU A 243 -3.01 15.48 3.70
C GLU A 243 -3.16 14.71 2.38
N PHE A 244 -4.37 14.65 1.83
CA PHE A 244 -4.60 14.05 0.51
C PHE A 244 -3.77 14.74 -0.58
N GLY A 245 -3.76 16.08 -0.63
CA GLY A 245 -2.99 16.86 -1.60
C GLY A 245 -1.50 16.59 -1.50
N VAL A 246 -0.96 16.55 -0.29
CA VAL A 246 0.47 16.30 -0.07
C VAL A 246 0.86 14.89 -0.53
N ILE A 247 0.13 13.84 -0.10
CA ILE A 247 0.50 12.45 -0.44
C ILE A 247 0.23 12.07 -1.90
N THR A 248 -0.57 12.86 -2.62
CA THR A 248 -0.78 12.71 -4.08
C THR A 248 0.15 13.60 -4.92
N SER A 249 0.99 14.42 -4.28
CA SER A 249 1.90 15.33 -4.96
C SER A 249 3.09 14.62 -5.62
N ASN A 250 3.70 15.29 -6.63
CA ASN A 250 4.94 14.82 -7.23
C ASN A 250 6.08 14.64 -6.22
N VAL A 251 6.15 15.50 -5.19
CA VAL A 251 7.19 15.44 -4.15
C VAL A 251 7.06 14.15 -3.35
N HIS A 252 5.84 13.83 -2.90
CA HIS A 252 5.60 12.58 -2.17
C HIS A 252 5.81 11.35 -3.06
N MET A 253 5.42 11.42 -4.34
CA MET A 253 5.66 10.33 -5.30
C MET A 253 7.16 10.12 -5.54
N ALA A 254 7.97 11.17 -5.62
CA ALA A 254 9.43 11.06 -5.72
C ALA A 254 10.04 10.41 -4.48
N TRP A 255 9.60 10.81 -3.28
CA TRP A 255 9.97 10.16 -2.03
C TRP A 255 9.60 8.68 -2.03
N MET A 256 8.34 8.37 -2.31
CA MET A 256 7.83 6.99 -2.36
C MET A 256 8.65 6.12 -3.32
N ARG A 257 8.93 6.60 -4.54
CA ARG A 257 9.75 5.87 -5.52
C ARG A 257 11.16 5.59 -5.02
N THR A 258 11.71 6.50 -4.22
CA THR A 258 13.06 6.37 -3.67
C THR A 258 13.11 5.35 -2.54
N VAL A 259 12.23 5.48 -1.53
CA VAL A 259 12.35 4.71 -0.30
C VAL A 259 11.50 3.43 -0.27
N ALA A 260 10.50 3.29 -1.15
CA ALA A 260 9.63 2.13 -1.14
C ALA A 260 10.37 0.84 -1.52
N GLY A 261 9.98 -0.26 -0.91
CA GLY A 261 10.28 -1.59 -1.43
C GLY A 261 9.53 -1.88 -2.72
N ARG A 262 9.88 -3.01 -3.35
CA ARG A 262 9.21 -3.48 -4.57
C ARG A 262 8.60 -4.86 -4.36
N LEU A 263 7.50 -5.12 -5.04
CA LEU A 263 6.93 -6.44 -5.23
C LEU A 263 7.02 -6.76 -6.73
N LYS A 264 7.96 -7.60 -7.12
CA LYS A 264 8.44 -7.69 -8.51
C LYS A 264 8.93 -6.31 -8.97
N SER A 265 8.30 -5.70 -9.97
CA SER A 265 8.59 -4.34 -10.42
C SER A 265 7.77 -3.25 -9.71
N ASP A 266 6.60 -3.59 -9.19
CA ASP A 266 5.62 -2.65 -8.65
C ASP A 266 6.06 -2.05 -7.30
N TYR A 267 5.71 -0.79 -7.07
CA TYR A 267 5.98 -0.13 -5.80
C TYR A 267 5.14 -0.70 -4.68
N ARG A 268 5.80 -1.06 -3.58
CA ARG A 268 5.15 -1.47 -2.34
C ARG A 268 5.07 -0.29 -1.38
N TYR A 269 3.97 0.41 -1.38
CA TYR A 269 3.73 1.49 -0.44
C TYR A 269 3.58 0.94 0.98
N SER A 270 4.43 1.39 1.90
CA SER A 270 4.43 0.99 3.31
C SER A 270 4.27 2.20 4.21
N SER A 271 3.39 2.12 5.21
CA SER A 271 3.27 3.17 6.22
C SER A 271 4.59 3.43 6.94
N THR A 272 5.33 2.38 7.30
CA THR A 272 6.53 2.46 8.13
C THR A 272 7.71 3.14 7.46
N ILE A 273 7.88 2.98 6.13
CA ILE A 273 9.05 3.52 5.42
C ILE A 273 8.69 4.61 4.40
N VAL A 274 7.44 4.71 3.94
CA VAL A 274 7.03 5.73 2.99
C VAL A 274 6.32 6.88 3.69
N TYR A 275 5.23 6.59 4.37
CA TYR A 275 4.38 7.61 4.97
C TYR A 275 4.98 8.20 6.25
N ASN A 276 5.38 7.34 7.18
CA ASN A 276 5.84 7.75 8.50
C ASN A 276 7.19 8.48 8.47
N THR A 277 8.01 8.23 7.45
CA THR A 277 9.33 8.85 7.29
C THR A 277 9.33 10.05 6.35
N PHE A 278 8.18 10.37 5.75
CA PHE A 278 8.08 11.51 4.86
C PHE A 278 8.23 12.83 5.63
N PRO A 279 9.14 13.72 5.20
CA PRO A 279 9.32 15.02 5.84
C PRO A 279 8.25 15.98 5.35
N TRP A 280 7.12 16.02 6.04
CA TRP A 280 6.02 16.93 5.69
C TRP A 280 6.46 18.38 5.72
N PRO A 281 6.02 19.22 4.77
CA PRO A 281 6.43 20.60 4.70
C PRO A 281 5.86 21.41 5.90
N LYS A 282 6.66 22.33 6.41
CA LYS A 282 6.17 23.37 7.32
C LYS A 282 5.54 24.46 6.48
N ILE A 283 4.26 24.70 6.65
CA ILE A 283 3.47 25.62 5.81
C ILE A 283 2.65 26.60 6.64
N THR A 284 2.25 27.70 6.02
CA THR A 284 1.25 28.63 6.56
C THR A 284 -0.18 28.10 6.34
N GLU A 285 -1.16 28.65 7.04
CA GLU A 285 -2.57 28.27 6.80
C GLU A 285 -3.02 28.63 5.38
N GLU A 286 -2.56 29.73 4.80
CA GLU A 286 -2.83 30.11 3.40
C GLU A 286 -2.31 29.03 2.42
N GLN A 287 -1.08 28.54 2.63
CA GLN A 287 -0.51 27.45 1.81
C GLN A 287 -1.31 26.15 1.98
N LYS A 288 -1.79 25.87 3.18
CA LYS A 288 -2.63 24.71 3.46
C LYS A 288 -3.97 24.77 2.74
N GLU A 289 -4.60 25.95 2.76
CA GLU A 289 -5.85 26.19 2.02
C GLU A 289 -5.63 26.04 0.50
N TYR A 290 -4.56 26.60 -0.02
CA TYR A 290 -4.21 26.46 -1.43
C TYR A 290 -3.99 25.00 -1.86
N ILE A 291 -3.24 24.24 -1.07
CA ILE A 291 -3.03 22.79 -1.31
C ILE A 291 -4.38 22.05 -1.24
N SER A 292 -5.21 22.36 -0.26
CA SER A 292 -6.53 21.74 -0.10
C SER A 292 -7.45 22.03 -1.30
N LYS A 293 -7.45 23.25 -1.80
CA LYS A 293 -8.22 23.65 -2.98
C LYS A 293 -7.74 22.91 -4.25
N THR A 294 -6.44 22.83 -4.45
CA THR A 294 -5.88 22.08 -5.60
C THR A 294 -6.13 20.58 -5.48
N ALA A 295 -6.10 20.05 -4.27
CA ALA A 295 -6.44 18.66 -3.98
C ALA A 295 -7.93 18.36 -4.28
N GLN A 296 -8.84 19.29 -3.97
CA GLN A 296 -10.25 19.16 -4.36
C GLN A 296 -10.38 19.07 -5.88
N GLY A 297 -9.62 19.87 -6.63
CA GLY A 297 -9.62 19.82 -8.10
C GLY A 297 -9.25 18.44 -8.68
N ILE A 298 -8.43 17.62 -7.98
CA ILE A 298 -8.18 16.23 -8.37
C ILE A 298 -9.44 15.37 -8.23
N LEU A 299 -10.19 15.54 -7.15
CA LEU A 299 -11.42 14.80 -6.91
C LEU A 299 -12.52 15.22 -7.90
N ASP A 300 -12.62 16.51 -8.17
CA ASP A 300 -13.57 17.06 -9.15
C ASP A 300 -13.27 16.54 -10.57
N ALA A 301 -12.00 16.52 -10.97
CA ALA A 301 -11.59 15.96 -12.26
C ALA A 301 -11.92 14.45 -12.38
N ARG A 302 -11.73 13.67 -11.31
CA ARG A 302 -12.14 12.27 -11.29
C ARG A 302 -13.66 12.08 -11.38
N ALA A 303 -14.41 12.98 -10.77
CA ALA A 303 -15.89 12.94 -10.81
C ALA A 303 -16.46 13.18 -12.22
N LEU A 304 -15.74 13.89 -13.09
CA LEU A 304 -16.10 14.07 -14.49
C LEU A 304 -15.97 12.78 -15.30
N GLU A 305 -15.12 11.86 -14.87
CA GLU A 305 -14.83 10.59 -15.53
C GLU A 305 -15.35 9.40 -14.67
N SER A 306 -16.57 9.51 -14.16
CA SER A 306 -17.16 8.59 -13.20
C SER A 306 -17.26 7.14 -13.67
N GLU A 307 -17.32 6.92 -14.99
CA GLU A 307 -17.36 5.59 -15.62
C GLU A 307 -15.97 4.95 -15.78
N SER A 308 -14.91 5.75 -15.68
CA SER A 308 -13.53 5.27 -15.80
C SER A 308 -13.03 4.70 -14.49
N SER A 309 -12.26 3.61 -14.56
CA SER A 309 -11.55 3.11 -13.39
C SER A 309 -10.35 4.01 -13.06
N LEU A 310 -9.85 3.93 -11.82
CA LEU A 310 -8.58 4.61 -11.50
C LEU A 310 -7.39 4.03 -12.27
N ALA A 311 -7.49 2.80 -12.77
CA ALA A 311 -6.48 2.21 -13.65
C ALA A 311 -6.43 2.92 -15.00
N ASP A 312 -7.55 3.41 -15.50
CA ASP A 312 -7.64 4.13 -16.78
C ASP A 312 -7.17 5.58 -16.65
N LEU A 313 -7.38 6.19 -15.47
CA LEU A 313 -7.03 7.59 -15.19
C LEU A 313 -5.54 7.78 -14.82
N TYR A 314 -4.83 6.74 -14.40
CA TYR A 314 -3.46 6.78 -13.85
C TYR A 314 -2.49 5.84 -14.57
#